data_c0438e4c7c84f1462159b36f01296aaa
#
_entry.id   c0438e4c7c84f1462159b36f01296aaa
#
_cell.length_a   1.000
_cell.length_b   1.000
_cell.length_c   1.000
_cell.angle_alpha   90.00
_cell.angle_beta   90.00
_cell.angle_gamma   90.00
#
_symmetry.space_group_name_H-M   'P 1'
#
loop_
_entity.id
_entity.type
_entity.pdbx_description
1 polymer ?
#
loop_
_entity_poly.entity_id
_entity_poly.type
_entity_poly.pdbx_seq_one_letter_code
_entity_poly.pdbx_strand_id
1 'polypeptide(L)'
;MANIGHIQPIDIQEEMKKSYIDYAMSVIVSRALPDVKDGLKPVHRRILYAMQELANTPNHPYKKSARIVGEVLGRYHPHGDTAVYDAMVRMAQDFSIRYPLVDGHGNFGSMDGDAPAAMRYTEVRLSQIAMEMLADIDKDTVDFTPNFDETTKEPMLLPAKIPNLLINGSSGIAVGMATNIPPHNLVEVADAAIYLIDHPEADLEQLMKLVPGPDFPTGGMIMGREGIRQAYQTGRGIITIRTPDRSDSSLRSAIPSIFLSCTKSAIFSIKRALLTW
;
A
#
# COMPACT_ATOMS: atom_id res chain seq x y z
N MET A 1 -36.24 -32.10 34.26
CA MET A 1 -35.75 -31.84 32.89
C MET A 1 -34.94 -30.57 32.95
N ALA A 2 -33.65 -30.62 32.69
CA ALA A 2 -32.79 -29.46 32.70
C ALA A 2 -33.22 -28.50 31.57
N ASN A 3 -33.49 -27.25 31.89
CA ASN A 3 -33.85 -26.21 30.94
C ASN A 3 -32.61 -25.90 30.10
N ILE A 4 -32.50 -26.51 28.94
CA ILE A 4 -31.38 -26.36 28.01
C ILE A 4 -31.61 -25.04 27.24
N GLY A 5 -31.18 -23.91 27.82
CA GLY A 5 -31.04 -22.65 27.12
C GLY A 5 -32.31 -22.08 26.47
N HIS A 6 -32.24 -20.84 26.05
CA HIS A 6 -33.25 -20.17 25.23
C HIS A 6 -32.93 -20.42 23.74
N ILE A 7 -33.79 -21.19 23.05
CA ILE A 7 -33.66 -21.44 21.61
C ILE A 7 -34.36 -20.28 20.88
N GLN A 8 -33.59 -19.48 20.20
CA GLN A 8 -34.09 -18.39 19.34
C GLN A 8 -34.03 -18.85 17.87
N PRO A 9 -35.17 -18.93 17.16
CA PRO A 9 -35.17 -19.23 15.74
C PRO A 9 -34.54 -18.06 14.96
N ILE A 10 -33.56 -18.36 14.08
CA ILE A 10 -32.89 -17.38 13.22
C ILE A 10 -33.15 -17.80 11.77
N ASP A 11 -33.58 -16.83 10.93
CA ASP A 11 -33.69 -17.06 9.50
C ASP A 11 -32.28 -17.10 8.90
N ILE A 12 -31.93 -18.23 8.30
CA ILE A 12 -30.59 -18.43 7.71
C ILE A 12 -30.27 -17.44 6.59
N GLN A 13 -31.28 -17.00 5.83
CA GLN A 13 -31.05 -16.03 4.75
C GLN A 13 -30.68 -14.65 5.29
N GLU A 14 -31.33 -14.20 6.34
CA GLU A 14 -31.04 -12.93 7.00
C GLU A 14 -29.66 -12.95 7.69
N GLU A 15 -29.37 -14.04 8.41
CA GLU A 15 -28.09 -14.21 9.07
C GLU A 15 -26.93 -14.26 8.06
N MET A 16 -27.09 -14.98 6.96
CA MET A 16 -26.08 -15.03 5.89
C MET A 16 -25.88 -13.66 5.25
N LYS A 17 -26.95 -12.90 4.96
CA LYS A 17 -26.82 -11.54 4.41
C LYS A 17 -26.05 -10.62 5.35
N LYS A 18 -26.42 -10.64 6.64
CA LYS A 18 -25.76 -9.81 7.65
C LYS A 18 -24.29 -10.17 7.78
N SER A 19 -23.98 -11.44 7.99
CA SER A 19 -22.61 -11.93 8.14
C SER A 19 -21.75 -11.63 6.89
N TYR A 20 -22.34 -11.76 5.69
CA TYR A 20 -21.64 -11.43 4.44
C TYR A 20 -21.35 -9.93 4.30
N ILE A 21 -22.31 -9.07 4.67
CA ILE A 21 -22.12 -7.62 4.67
C ILE A 21 -21.05 -7.21 5.68
N ASP A 22 -21.11 -7.75 6.90
CA ASP A 22 -20.13 -7.47 7.95
C ASP A 22 -18.72 -7.90 7.52
N TYR A 23 -18.60 -9.09 6.91
CA TYR A 23 -17.34 -9.56 6.34
C TYR A 23 -16.85 -8.66 5.20
N ALA A 24 -17.74 -8.31 4.25
CA ALA A 24 -17.40 -7.43 3.13
C ALA A 24 -16.91 -6.06 3.60
N MET A 25 -17.60 -5.45 4.55
CA MET A 25 -17.22 -4.17 5.16
C MET A 25 -15.86 -4.27 5.87
N SER A 26 -15.63 -5.32 6.63
CA SER A 26 -14.34 -5.56 7.27
C SER A 26 -13.20 -5.68 6.26
N VAL A 27 -13.40 -6.42 5.14
CA VAL A 27 -12.38 -6.55 4.10
C VAL A 27 -12.11 -5.22 3.38
N ILE A 28 -13.15 -4.44 3.09
CA ILE A 28 -13.02 -3.14 2.41
C ILE A 28 -12.28 -2.14 3.31
N VAL A 29 -12.76 -1.94 4.55
CA VAL A 29 -12.28 -0.87 5.43
C VAL A 29 -10.96 -1.24 6.10
N SER A 30 -10.80 -2.51 6.55
CA SER A 30 -9.72 -2.87 7.46
C SER A 30 -8.65 -3.78 6.86
N ARG A 31 -8.69 -4.09 5.54
CA ARG A 31 -7.73 -5.03 4.96
C ARG A 31 -7.23 -4.65 3.57
N ALA A 32 -8.12 -4.48 2.59
CA ALA A 32 -7.75 -4.52 1.18
C ALA A 32 -7.38 -3.16 0.60
N LEU A 33 -8.00 -2.09 1.09
CA LEU A 33 -7.82 -0.75 0.53
C LEU A 33 -6.82 0.06 1.35
N PRO A 34 -5.95 0.84 0.67
CA PRO A 34 -5.07 1.80 1.32
C PRO A 34 -5.85 3.03 1.76
N ASP A 35 -5.41 3.70 2.81
CA ASP A 35 -5.87 5.06 3.11
C ASP A 35 -5.26 6.06 2.12
N VAL A 36 -6.01 7.09 1.77
CA VAL A 36 -5.56 8.11 0.82
C VAL A 36 -4.43 8.96 1.37
N LYS A 37 -4.44 9.23 2.68
CA LYS A 37 -3.50 10.15 3.32
C LYS A 37 -2.10 9.59 3.43
N ASP A 38 -1.96 8.32 3.87
CA ASP A 38 -0.65 7.68 4.04
C ASP A 38 -0.33 6.60 2.99
N GLY A 39 -1.32 6.24 2.13
CA GLY A 39 -1.14 5.24 1.09
C GLY A 39 -0.94 3.82 1.58
N LEU A 40 -1.22 3.54 2.84
CA LEU A 40 -0.94 2.27 3.49
C LEU A 40 -2.21 1.48 3.79
N LYS A 41 -2.11 0.17 3.65
CA LYS A 41 -3.07 -0.77 4.24
C LYS A 41 -2.77 -0.93 5.73
N PRO A 42 -3.75 -1.32 6.57
CA PRO A 42 -3.53 -1.48 8.01
C PRO A 42 -2.32 -2.35 8.38
N VAL A 43 -2.09 -3.45 7.66
CA VAL A 43 -0.93 -4.33 7.92
C VAL A 43 0.40 -3.62 7.69
N HIS A 44 0.52 -2.83 6.61
CA HIS A 44 1.75 -2.08 6.31
C HIS A 44 2.02 -1.00 7.37
N ARG A 45 0.98 -0.27 7.78
CA ARG A 45 1.07 0.75 8.82
C ARG A 45 1.52 0.15 10.15
N ARG A 46 0.95 -0.97 10.56
CA ARG A 46 1.32 -1.69 11.78
C ARG A 46 2.76 -2.19 11.75
N ILE A 47 3.24 -2.67 10.60
CA ILE A 47 4.64 -3.10 10.45
C ILE A 47 5.59 -1.92 10.64
N LEU A 48 5.36 -0.80 9.95
CA LEU A 48 6.23 0.38 10.06
C LEU A 48 6.21 0.97 11.47
N TYR A 49 5.03 1.03 12.09
CA TYR A 49 4.89 1.52 13.46
C TYR A 49 5.60 0.62 14.47
N ALA A 50 5.45 -0.72 14.38
CA ALA A 50 6.16 -1.66 15.23
C ALA A 50 7.69 -1.57 15.05
N MET A 51 8.17 -1.34 13.83
CA MET A 51 9.59 -1.12 13.58
C MET A 51 10.10 0.18 14.25
N GLN A 52 9.29 1.24 14.24
CA GLN A 52 9.60 2.51 14.93
C GLN A 52 9.65 2.30 16.45
N GLU A 53 8.65 1.64 17.03
CA GLU A 53 8.58 1.32 18.46
C GLU A 53 9.82 0.50 18.93
N LEU A 54 10.29 -0.42 18.09
CA LEU A 54 11.49 -1.19 18.34
C LEU A 54 12.79 -0.41 18.07
N ALA A 55 12.73 0.88 17.77
CA ALA A 55 13.88 1.69 17.34
C ALA A 55 14.71 1.02 16.22
N ASN A 56 14.01 0.42 15.25
CA ASN A 56 14.62 -0.27 14.12
C ASN A 56 14.83 0.69 12.94
N THR A 57 15.49 1.81 13.19
CA THR A 57 15.68 2.92 12.24
C THR A 57 16.92 2.67 11.35
N PRO A 58 17.09 3.43 10.25
CA PRO A 58 18.21 3.23 9.30
C PRO A 58 19.59 3.31 9.92
N ASN A 59 19.74 4.05 11.02
CA ASN A 59 21.02 4.23 11.71
C ASN A 59 21.34 3.13 12.74
N HIS A 60 20.43 2.19 12.93
CA HIS A 60 20.60 1.07 13.85
C HIS A 60 20.87 -0.24 13.09
N PRO A 61 21.47 -1.23 13.77
CA PRO A 61 21.67 -2.56 13.18
C PRO A 61 20.34 -3.20 12.75
N TYR A 62 20.41 -4.01 11.71
CA TYR A 62 19.28 -4.83 11.28
C TYR A 62 18.76 -5.73 12.40
N LYS A 63 17.47 -5.97 12.39
CA LYS A 63 16.81 -6.94 13.29
C LYS A 63 16.23 -8.09 12.48
N LYS A 64 16.20 -9.29 13.06
CA LYS A 64 15.57 -10.45 12.42
C LYS A 64 14.11 -10.15 12.07
N SER A 65 13.69 -10.49 10.86
CA SER A 65 12.33 -10.33 10.40
C SER A 65 11.30 -10.99 11.32
N ALA A 66 11.66 -12.17 11.86
CA ALA A 66 10.83 -12.89 12.83
C ALA A 66 10.53 -12.07 14.10
N ARG A 67 11.44 -11.19 14.53
CA ARG A 67 11.21 -10.32 15.69
C ARG A 67 10.15 -9.26 15.39
N ILE A 68 10.22 -8.65 14.21
CA ILE A 68 9.24 -7.64 13.79
C ILE A 68 7.88 -8.29 13.61
N VAL A 69 7.80 -9.43 12.90
CA VAL A 69 6.57 -10.19 12.72
C VAL A 69 5.94 -10.56 14.07
N GLY A 70 6.73 -11.07 15.02
CA GLY A 70 6.26 -11.41 16.36
C GLY A 70 5.68 -10.21 17.12
N GLU A 71 6.32 -9.04 17.04
CA GLU A 71 5.85 -7.81 17.67
C GLU A 71 4.50 -7.35 17.06
N VAL A 72 4.40 -7.37 15.72
CA VAL A 72 3.17 -7.00 15.00
C VAL A 72 2.03 -7.92 15.36
N LEU A 73 2.24 -9.24 15.40
CA LEU A 73 1.23 -10.23 15.75
C LEU A 73 0.78 -10.10 17.20
N GLY A 74 1.73 -9.93 18.10
CA GLY A 74 1.45 -9.88 19.55
C GLY A 74 0.72 -8.62 19.98
N ARG A 75 0.92 -7.50 19.27
CA ARG A 75 0.38 -6.20 19.73
C ARG A 75 -0.66 -5.58 18.81
N TYR A 76 -0.62 -5.81 17.49
CA TYR A 76 -1.40 -5.02 16.55
C TYR A 76 -2.24 -5.82 15.56
N HIS A 77 -1.80 -7.01 15.16
CA HIS A 77 -2.41 -7.71 14.02
C HIS A 77 -2.61 -9.21 14.30
N PRO A 78 -3.73 -9.62 14.95
CA PRO A 78 -3.99 -10.99 15.37
C PRO A 78 -4.40 -11.90 14.20
N HIS A 79 -3.54 -12.02 13.18
CA HIS A 79 -3.74 -12.86 12.00
C HIS A 79 -2.51 -13.74 11.78
N GLY A 80 -2.46 -14.49 10.67
CA GLY A 80 -1.35 -15.39 10.39
C GLY A 80 0.01 -14.68 10.18
N ASP A 81 1.08 -15.26 10.67
CA ASP A 81 2.45 -14.76 10.56
C ASP A 81 2.92 -14.62 9.11
N THR A 82 2.54 -15.55 8.25
CA THR A 82 2.84 -15.53 6.82
C THR A 82 2.31 -14.26 6.16
N ALA A 83 1.08 -13.84 6.47
CA ALA A 83 0.50 -12.64 5.87
C ALA A 83 1.27 -11.37 6.25
N VAL A 84 1.72 -11.27 7.50
CA VAL A 84 2.53 -10.13 7.98
C VAL A 84 3.92 -10.17 7.35
N TYR A 85 4.54 -11.35 7.29
CA TYR A 85 5.86 -11.51 6.68
C TYR A 85 5.83 -11.17 5.18
N ASP A 86 4.86 -11.70 4.43
CA ASP A 86 4.71 -11.43 2.99
C ASP A 86 4.48 -9.94 2.71
N ALA A 87 3.70 -9.26 3.56
CA ALA A 87 3.52 -7.81 3.45
C ALA A 87 4.84 -7.05 3.67
N MET A 88 5.62 -7.44 4.67
CA MET A 88 6.93 -6.86 4.96
C MET A 88 7.95 -7.14 3.83
N VAL A 89 7.96 -8.35 3.30
CA VAL A 89 8.80 -8.74 2.16
C VAL A 89 8.53 -7.84 0.96
N ARG A 90 7.25 -7.62 0.61
CA ARG A 90 6.89 -6.75 -0.50
C ARG A 90 7.36 -5.31 -0.31
N MET A 91 7.35 -4.80 0.92
CA MET A 91 7.85 -3.45 1.21
C MET A 91 9.38 -3.34 1.11
N ALA A 92 10.11 -4.47 1.10
CA ALA A 92 11.56 -4.52 0.95
C ALA A 92 12.01 -4.84 -0.49
N GLN A 93 11.13 -5.34 -1.36
CA GLN A 93 11.45 -5.70 -2.73
C GLN A 93 11.49 -4.47 -3.64
N ASP A 94 12.63 -4.14 -4.20
CA ASP A 94 12.84 -3.01 -5.12
C ASP A 94 12.15 -3.21 -6.49
N PHE A 95 11.82 -4.45 -6.84
CA PHE A 95 11.05 -4.78 -8.03
C PHE A 95 9.52 -4.80 -7.81
N SER A 96 9.06 -4.80 -6.56
CA SER A 96 7.63 -4.77 -6.22
C SER A 96 7.13 -3.38 -5.86
N ILE A 97 7.98 -2.58 -5.23
CA ILE A 97 7.66 -1.23 -4.76
C ILE A 97 8.70 -0.24 -5.29
N ARG A 98 8.24 0.91 -5.80
CA ARG A 98 9.12 1.88 -6.46
C ARG A 98 10.09 2.56 -5.49
N TYR A 99 9.62 2.84 -4.28
CA TYR A 99 10.41 3.41 -3.18
C TYR A 99 10.26 2.53 -1.95
N PRO A 100 11.17 1.56 -1.74
CA PRO A 100 11.07 0.62 -0.63
C PRO A 100 10.98 1.29 0.74
N LEU A 101 10.00 0.87 1.53
CA LEU A 101 9.79 1.39 2.89
C LEU A 101 10.57 0.58 3.93
N VAL A 102 10.95 -0.63 3.59
CA VAL A 102 11.77 -1.53 4.43
C VAL A 102 13.10 -1.75 3.74
N ASP A 103 14.19 -1.58 4.47
CA ASP A 103 15.53 -1.95 4.05
C ASP A 103 15.80 -3.38 4.52
N GLY A 104 15.90 -4.30 3.56
CA GLY A 104 16.04 -5.74 3.80
C GLY A 104 17.47 -6.24 3.59
N HIS A 105 17.93 -7.13 4.47
CA HIS A 105 19.19 -7.83 4.34
C HIS A 105 18.96 -9.34 4.30
N GLY A 106 19.41 -9.98 3.23
CA GLY A 106 19.19 -11.40 2.96
C GLY A 106 18.41 -11.65 1.67
N ASN A 107 17.84 -12.84 1.52
CA ASN A 107 17.07 -13.21 0.34
C ASN A 107 15.58 -12.86 0.55
N PHE A 108 15.12 -11.82 -0.15
CA PHE A 108 13.72 -11.38 -0.20
C PHE A 108 13.00 -11.81 -1.51
N GLY A 109 13.54 -12.81 -2.21
CA GLY A 109 13.01 -13.26 -3.49
C GLY A 109 13.63 -12.56 -4.68
N SER A 110 13.22 -12.95 -5.88
CA SER A 110 13.68 -12.36 -7.14
C SER A 110 12.54 -12.17 -8.13
N MET A 111 12.80 -11.38 -9.18
CA MET A 111 11.87 -11.26 -10.33
C MET A 111 11.71 -12.57 -11.12
N ASP A 112 12.66 -13.47 -11.02
CA ASP A 112 12.64 -14.78 -11.70
C ASP A 112 11.72 -15.79 -10.97
N GLY A 113 11.08 -15.38 -9.88
CA GLY A 113 10.10 -16.18 -9.16
C GLY A 113 10.63 -16.91 -7.94
N ASP A 114 11.87 -16.66 -7.52
CA ASP A 114 12.38 -17.22 -6.27
C ASP A 114 11.59 -16.71 -5.08
N ALA A 115 11.23 -17.62 -4.19
CA ALA A 115 10.57 -17.28 -2.95
C ALA A 115 11.53 -16.60 -1.97
N PRO A 116 11.04 -15.71 -1.09
CA PRO A 116 11.86 -15.17 -0.01
C PRO A 116 12.26 -16.27 0.97
N ALA A 117 13.44 -16.13 1.57
CA ALA A 117 13.87 -17.02 2.64
C ALA A 117 12.95 -16.89 3.87
N ALA A 118 12.90 -17.93 4.71
CA ALA A 118 12.09 -17.88 5.93
C ALA A 118 12.52 -16.71 6.84
N MET A 119 11.57 -16.11 7.56
CA MET A 119 11.75 -14.90 8.38
C MET A 119 12.84 -14.97 9.46
N ARG A 120 13.28 -16.19 9.82
CA ARG A 120 14.39 -16.40 10.74
C ARG A 120 15.76 -16.13 10.12
N TYR A 121 15.88 -16.13 8.80
CA TYR A 121 17.12 -15.89 8.06
C TYR A 121 17.24 -14.46 7.56
N THR A 122 16.14 -13.79 7.28
CA THR A 122 16.13 -12.41 6.79
C THR A 122 16.20 -11.40 7.94
N GLU A 123 16.73 -10.22 7.62
CA GLU A 123 16.87 -9.12 8.56
C GLU A 123 16.32 -7.84 7.91
N VAL A 124 15.76 -6.95 8.72
CA VAL A 124 15.11 -5.73 8.25
C VAL A 124 15.43 -4.54 9.15
N ARG A 125 15.29 -3.35 8.57
CA ARG A 125 15.18 -2.06 9.26
C ARG A 125 14.34 -1.10 8.43
N LEU A 126 13.90 0.02 9.03
CA LEU A 126 13.23 1.08 8.28
C LEU A 126 14.18 1.67 7.23
N SER A 127 13.64 2.01 6.06
CA SER A 127 14.37 2.80 5.07
C SER A 127 14.34 4.29 5.42
N GLN A 128 15.19 5.12 4.79
CA GLN A 128 15.19 6.57 5.00
C GLN A 128 13.82 7.19 4.64
N ILE A 129 13.21 6.75 3.55
CA ILE A 129 11.91 7.27 3.12
C ILE A 129 10.77 6.89 4.09
N ALA A 130 10.87 5.73 4.75
CA ALA A 130 9.91 5.34 5.78
C ALA A 130 10.00 6.22 7.03
N MET A 131 11.16 6.82 7.32
CA MET A 131 11.30 7.79 8.41
C MET A 131 10.50 9.06 8.14
N GLU A 132 10.36 9.49 6.88
CA GLU A 132 9.52 10.61 6.50
C GLU A 132 8.01 10.29 6.63
N MET A 133 7.65 9.01 6.53
CA MET A 133 6.28 8.55 6.80
C MET A 133 5.92 8.61 8.28
N LEU A 134 6.90 8.42 9.16
CA LEU A 134 6.75 8.36 10.62
C LEU A 134 7.14 9.67 11.32
N ALA A 135 7.62 10.65 10.56
CA ALA A 135 8.09 11.92 11.12
C ALA A 135 6.98 12.61 11.91
N ASP A 136 7.35 13.11 13.08
CA ASP A 136 6.44 13.85 13.97
C ASP A 136 5.25 13.04 14.55
N ILE A 137 5.28 11.71 14.49
CA ILE A 137 4.22 10.86 15.05
C ILE A 137 4.01 11.07 16.56
N ASP A 138 5.06 11.48 17.28
CA ASP A 138 5.05 11.74 18.72
C ASP A 138 4.48 13.13 19.07
N LYS A 139 4.12 13.95 18.07
CA LYS A 139 3.72 15.35 18.26
C LYS A 139 2.21 15.59 18.15
N ASP A 140 1.42 14.56 18.42
CA ASP A 140 -0.06 14.65 18.36
C ASP A 140 -0.58 15.06 16.95
N THR A 141 0.08 14.58 15.92
CA THR A 141 -0.26 14.88 14.52
C THR A 141 -1.32 13.96 13.95
N VAL A 142 -1.53 12.81 14.57
CA VAL A 142 -2.47 11.77 14.12
C VAL A 142 -3.20 11.14 15.31
N ASP A 143 -4.42 10.67 15.06
CA ASP A 143 -5.22 9.99 16.07
C ASP A 143 -4.73 8.56 16.30
N PHE A 144 -4.85 8.12 17.56
CA PHE A 144 -4.55 6.77 18.01
C PHE A 144 -5.83 6.07 18.45
N THR A 145 -5.95 4.79 18.13
CA THR A 145 -7.03 3.91 18.58
C THR A 145 -6.48 2.78 19.43
N PRO A 146 -7.26 2.23 20.38
CA PRO A 146 -6.88 0.99 21.05
C PRO A 146 -6.64 -0.13 20.03
N ASN A 147 -5.67 -0.99 20.33
CA ASN A 147 -5.45 -2.21 19.57
C ASN A 147 -6.57 -3.24 19.83
N PHE A 148 -6.45 -4.44 19.24
CA PHE A 148 -7.47 -5.49 19.30
C PHE A 148 -7.78 -6.01 20.73
N ASP A 149 -6.86 -5.91 21.67
CA ASP A 149 -7.01 -6.34 23.07
C ASP A 149 -7.05 -5.19 24.09
N GLU A 150 -7.09 -3.95 23.59
CA GLU A 150 -7.14 -2.70 24.36
C GLU A 150 -5.94 -2.48 25.30
N THR A 151 -4.88 -3.26 25.17
CA THR A 151 -3.69 -3.13 26.03
C THR A 151 -2.76 -2.01 25.58
N THR A 152 -2.74 -1.70 24.28
CA THR A 152 -1.89 -0.67 23.68
C THR A 152 -2.68 0.17 22.68
N LYS A 153 -2.05 1.21 22.15
CA LYS A 153 -2.64 2.05 21.09
C LYS A 153 -1.87 1.88 19.80
N GLU A 154 -2.58 1.97 18.68
CA GLU A 154 -2.01 2.01 17.34
C GLU A 154 -2.45 3.27 16.60
N PRO A 155 -1.62 3.84 15.72
CA PRO A 155 -2.00 5.02 14.95
C PRO A 155 -3.04 4.66 13.88
N MET A 156 -4.07 5.47 13.76
CA MET A 156 -5.07 5.32 12.70
C MET A 156 -4.47 5.62 11.33
N LEU A 157 -3.52 6.56 11.27
CA LEU A 157 -2.78 6.98 10.08
C LEU A 157 -1.33 7.28 10.47
N LEU A 158 -0.43 7.29 9.49
CA LEU A 158 0.89 7.87 9.68
C LEU A 158 0.89 9.35 9.25
N PRO A 159 1.74 10.20 9.86
CA PRO A 159 1.84 11.63 9.50
C PRO A 159 2.29 11.87 8.06
N ALA A 160 3.00 10.93 7.48
CA ALA A 160 3.40 10.79 6.07
C ALA A 160 3.73 12.11 5.34
N LYS A 161 4.96 12.61 5.45
CA LYS A 161 5.40 13.82 4.73
C LYS A 161 5.58 13.65 3.22
N ILE A 162 5.29 12.47 2.69
CA ILE A 162 5.41 12.13 1.28
C ILE A 162 4.11 11.52 0.76
N PRO A 163 3.74 11.77 -0.49
CA PRO A 163 2.51 11.26 -1.10
C PRO A 163 2.65 9.77 -1.47
N ASN A 164 2.79 8.91 -0.46
CA ASN A 164 3.12 7.49 -0.63
C ASN A 164 2.14 6.74 -1.56
N LEU A 165 0.84 7.06 -1.50
CA LEU A 165 -0.14 6.42 -2.39
C LEU A 165 0.18 6.63 -3.86
N LEU A 166 0.71 7.79 -4.24
CA LEU A 166 1.05 8.12 -5.61
C LEU A 166 2.40 7.55 -6.01
N ILE A 167 3.41 7.70 -5.17
CA ILE A 167 4.77 7.28 -5.53
C ILE A 167 4.97 5.77 -5.53
N ASN A 168 4.29 5.05 -4.64
CA ASN A 168 4.39 3.60 -4.54
C ASN A 168 3.17 2.87 -5.13
N GLY A 169 2.05 3.57 -5.30
CA GLY A 169 0.81 2.95 -5.72
C GLY A 169 0.24 1.98 -4.68
N SER A 170 -0.81 1.30 -5.06
CA SER A 170 -1.38 0.20 -4.27
C SER A 170 -2.28 -0.66 -5.12
N SER A 171 -2.25 -1.97 -4.91
CA SER A 171 -3.22 -2.89 -5.48
C SER A 171 -3.91 -3.68 -4.38
N GLY A 172 -5.20 -3.94 -4.54
CA GLY A 172 -5.98 -4.70 -3.57
C GLY A 172 -7.30 -5.19 -4.14
N ILE A 173 -7.70 -6.38 -3.72
CA ILE A 173 -8.97 -7.00 -4.09
C ILE A 173 -9.81 -7.09 -2.83
N ALA A 174 -10.94 -6.37 -2.82
CA ALA A 174 -11.93 -6.42 -1.77
C ALA A 174 -13.20 -7.13 -2.27
N VAL A 175 -14.21 -7.22 -1.42
CA VAL A 175 -15.50 -7.78 -1.82
C VAL A 175 -16.27 -6.76 -2.63
N GLY A 176 -16.59 -7.10 -3.88
CA GLY A 176 -17.35 -6.23 -4.80
C GLY A 176 -16.57 -5.08 -5.43
N MET A 177 -15.31 -4.86 -5.03
CA MET A 177 -14.45 -3.82 -5.63
C MET A 177 -12.98 -4.18 -5.56
N ALA A 178 -12.19 -3.55 -6.44
CA ALA A 178 -10.73 -3.68 -6.44
C ALA A 178 -10.10 -2.31 -6.67
N THR A 179 -8.87 -2.13 -6.20
CA THR A 179 -8.05 -0.97 -6.50
C THR A 179 -6.74 -1.41 -7.14
N ASN A 180 -6.26 -0.63 -8.11
CA ASN A 180 -4.96 -0.84 -8.72
C ASN A 180 -4.40 0.52 -9.16
N ILE A 181 -3.67 1.15 -8.25
CA ILE A 181 -3.04 2.47 -8.42
C ILE A 181 -1.57 2.23 -8.76
N PRO A 182 -1.10 2.67 -9.93
CA PRO A 182 0.29 2.49 -10.31
C PRO A 182 1.22 3.44 -9.55
N PRO A 183 2.51 3.10 -9.40
CA PRO A 183 3.52 3.99 -8.86
C PRO A 183 3.88 5.12 -9.83
N HIS A 184 4.35 6.25 -9.28
CA HIS A 184 4.79 7.43 -10.05
C HIS A 184 6.14 7.93 -9.54
N ASN A 185 6.79 8.75 -10.35
CA ASN A 185 8.07 9.37 -9.98
C ASN A 185 7.88 10.41 -8.87
N LEU A 186 8.69 10.33 -7.82
CA LEU A 186 8.59 11.22 -6.65
C LEU A 186 8.79 12.69 -7.03
N VAL A 187 9.76 13.00 -7.90
CA VAL A 187 10.06 14.37 -8.30
C VAL A 187 8.90 14.96 -9.07
N GLU A 188 8.36 14.21 -10.05
CA GLU A 188 7.20 14.65 -10.85
C GLU A 188 5.97 14.89 -9.97
N VAL A 189 5.71 14.02 -8.99
CA VAL A 189 4.58 14.19 -8.06
C VAL A 189 4.80 15.38 -7.14
N ALA A 190 6.02 15.61 -6.66
CA ALA A 190 6.36 16.77 -5.83
C ALA A 190 6.21 18.08 -6.62
N ASP A 191 6.70 18.14 -7.86
CA ASP A 191 6.54 19.30 -8.73
C ASP A 191 5.07 19.60 -9.02
N ALA A 192 4.26 18.55 -9.25
CA ALA A 192 2.82 18.70 -9.43
C ALA A 192 2.12 19.21 -8.16
N ALA A 193 2.58 18.77 -6.99
CA ALA A 193 2.06 19.25 -5.70
C ALA A 193 2.36 20.73 -5.50
N ILE A 194 3.61 21.15 -5.73
CA ILE A 194 4.03 22.56 -5.65
C ILE A 194 3.20 23.40 -6.64
N TYR A 195 3.10 22.95 -7.88
CA TYR A 195 2.31 23.65 -8.90
C TYR A 195 0.84 23.81 -8.49
N LEU A 196 0.25 22.79 -7.88
CA LEU A 196 -1.15 22.82 -7.44
C LEU A 196 -1.39 23.76 -6.25
N ILE A 197 -0.39 23.95 -5.38
CA ILE A 197 -0.44 24.93 -4.29
C ILE A 197 -0.49 26.36 -4.87
N ASP A 198 0.35 26.63 -5.88
CA ASP A 198 0.39 27.94 -6.53
C ASP A 198 -0.81 28.17 -7.47
N HIS A 199 -1.38 27.10 -8.03
CA HIS A 199 -2.48 27.13 -9.00
C HIS A 199 -3.62 26.15 -8.58
N PRO A 200 -4.42 26.46 -7.55
CA PRO A 200 -5.48 25.59 -7.06
C PRO A 200 -6.53 25.21 -8.11
N GLU A 201 -6.72 26.05 -9.14
CA GLU A 201 -7.65 25.83 -10.25
C GLU A 201 -7.06 25.03 -11.41
N ALA A 202 -5.81 24.52 -11.26
CA ALA A 202 -5.17 23.75 -12.31
C ALA A 202 -6.04 22.58 -12.78
N ASP A 203 -6.13 22.41 -14.08
CA ASP A 203 -6.84 21.32 -14.71
C ASP A 203 -5.97 20.05 -14.84
N LEU A 204 -6.62 18.94 -15.21
CA LEU A 204 -5.93 17.67 -15.37
C LEU A 204 -4.85 17.70 -16.45
N GLU A 205 -5.08 18.45 -17.56
CA GLU A 205 -4.13 18.49 -18.65
C GLU A 205 -2.83 19.24 -18.25
N GLN A 206 -2.95 20.22 -17.39
CA GLN A 206 -1.81 20.91 -16.81
C GLN A 206 -1.01 19.99 -15.90
N LEU A 207 -1.69 19.24 -15.02
CA LEU A 207 -1.04 18.26 -14.14
C LEU A 207 -0.39 17.11 -14.92
N MET A 208 -0.98 16.67 -16.02
CA MET A 208 -0.40 15.63 -16.90
C MET A 208 0.86 16.07 -17.66
N LYS A 209 1.17 17.37 -17.70
CA LYS A 209 2.46 17.85 -18.22
C LYS A 209 3.57 17.63 -17.21
N LEU A 210 3.25 17.65 -15.91
CA LEU A 210 4.19 17.47 -14.81
C LEU A 210 4.30 15.96 -14.44
N VAL A 211 3.17 15.26 -14.43
CA VAL A 211 3.11 13.80 -14.20
C VAL A 211 2.62 13.11 -15.47
N PRO A 212 3.51 12.81 -16.42
CA PRO A 212 3.14 12.31 -17.74
C PRO A 212 2.60 10.87 -17.70
N GLY A 213 2.89 10.12 -16.65
CA GLY A 213 2.43 8.74 -16.49
C GLY A 213 3.09 7.99 -15.33
N PRO A 214 2.67 6.73 -15.13
CA PRO A 214 3.27 5.85 -14.14
C PRO A 214 4.77 5.59 -14.37
N ASP A 215 5.48 5.35 -13.25
CA ASP A 215 6.90 5.00 -13.21
C ASP A 215 7.07 3.65 -12.50
N PHE A 216 7.16 2.56 -13.28
CA PHE A 216 7.22 1.22 -12.74
C PHE A 216 8.64 0.84 -12.27
N PRO A 217 8.79 0.15 -11.12
CA PRO A 217 10.08 -0.24 -10.57
C PRO A 217 10.89 -1.16 -11.51
N THR A 218 10.20 -1.89 -12.38
CA THR A 218 10.82 -2.81 -13.37
C THR A 218 11.28 -2.12 -14.65
N GLY A 219 11.07 -0.80 -14.79
CA GLY A 219 11.50 -0.03 -15.94
C GLY A 219 10.73 -0.31 -17.24
N GLY A 220 9.48 -0.81 -17.13
CA GLY A 220 8.62 -1.11 -18.28
C GLY A 220 8.27 0.14 -19.08
N MET A 221 8.39 0.07 -20.42
CA MET A 221 7.99 1.14 -21.33
C MET A 221 6.49 1.13 -21.59
N ILE A 222 5.83 2.27 -21.37
CA ILE A 222 4.39 2.43 -21.63
C ILE A 222 4.19 2.71 -23.12
N MET A 223 3.27 1.95 -23.74
CA MET A 223 2.93 2.06 -25.14
C MET A 223 1.69 2.95 -25.34
N GLY A 224 1.94 4.20 -25.72
CA GLY A 224 0.88 5.19 -25.95
C GLY A 224 0.43 5.93 -24.67
N ARG A 225 -0.23 7.08 -24.86
CA ARG A 225 -0.68 7.94 -23.75
C ARG A 225 -2.20 7.90 -23.51
N GLU A 226 -2.97 7.34 -24.43
CA GLU A 226 -4.43 7.38 -24.36
C GLU A 226 -4.97 6.62 -23.13
N GLY A 227 -4.39 5.45 -22.82
CA GLY A 227 -4.78 4.68 -21.63
C GLY A 227 -4.49 5.43 -20.33
N ILE A 228 -3.37 6.18 -20.24
CA ILE A 228 -3.03 7.03 -19.10
C ILE A 228 -4.06 8.16 -18.97
N ARG A 229 -4.32 8.87 -20.08
CA ARG A 229 -5.29 9.98 -20.09
C ARG A 229 -6.67 9.51 -19.64
N GLN A 230 -7.15 8.40 -20.20
CA GLN A 230 -8.42 7.82 -19.81
C GLN A 230 -8.45 7.43 -18.32
N ALA A 231 -7.37 6.80 -17.82
CA ALA A 231 -7.26 6.42 -16.43
C ALA A 231 -7.31 7.64 -15.50
N TYR A 232 -6.58 8.69 -15.82
CA TYR A 232 -6.55 9.92 -15.02
C TYR A 232 -7.85 10.72 -15.09
N GLN A 233 -8.57 10.71 -16.22
CA GLN A 233 -9.84 11.40 -16.38
C GLN A 233 -11.02 10.67 -15.72
N THR A 234 -11.07 9.35 -15.87
CA THR A 234 -12.23 8.54 -15.47
C THR A 234 -12.02 7.69 -14.23
N GLY A 235 -10.76 7.52 -13.82
CA GLY A 235 -10.36 6.56 -12.80
C GLY A 235 -10.28 5.12 -13.29
N ARG A 236 -10.42 4.89 -14.60
CA ARG A 236 -10.31 3.56 -15.23
C ARG A 236 -9.61 3.69 -16.56
N GLY A 237 -8.63 2.81 -16.80
CA GLY A 237 -7.90 2.77 -18.06
C GLY A 237 -7.10 1.49 -18.22
N ILE A 238 -6.66 1.22 -19.42
CA ILE A 238 -5.76 0.10 -19.71
C ILE A 238 -4.45 0.69 -20.20
N ILE A 239 -3.37 0.33 -19.52
CA ILE A 239 -2.02 0.72 -19.92
C ILE A 239 -1.31 -0.52 -20.43
N THR A 240 -0.81 -0.43 -21.66
CA THR A 240 0.01 -1.48 -22.27
C THR A 240 1.47 -1.20 -21.96
N ILE A 241 2.15 -2.17 -21.35
CA ILE A 241 3.56 -2.06 -20.97
C ILE A 241 4.38 -3.06 -21.77
N ARG A 242 5.50 -2.60 -22.31
CA ARG A 242 6.52 -3.44 -22.90
C ARG A 242 7.71 -3.53 -21.96
N THR A 243 8.06 -4.74 -21.54
CA THR A 243 9.26 -4.99 -20.75
C THR A 243 10.48 -5.05 -21.69
N PRO A 244 11.55 -4.29 -21.43
CA PRO A 244 12.79 -4.46 -22.18
C PRO A 244 13.37 -5.84 -21.83
N ASP A 245 13.53 -6.68 -22.85
CA ASP A 245 14.22 -7.95 -22.70
C ASP A 245 15.73 -7.68 -22.64
N ARG A 246 16.39 -8.12 -21.60
CA ARG A 246 17.85 -7.99 -21.45
C ARG A 246 18.63 -9.04 -22.19
N SER A 247 17.99 -10.07 -22.70
CA SER A 247 18.68 -11.27 -23.21
C SER A 247 18.63 -11.46 -24.73
N ASP A 248 17.72 -10.82 -25.48
CA ASP A 248 17.67 -11.05 -26.91
C ASP A 248 16.94 -9.95 -27.70
N SER A 249 17.56 -9.51 -28.79
CA SER A 249 17.02 -8.55 -29.75
C SER A 249 15.93 -9.11 -30.67
N SER A 250 15.57 -10.37 -30.52
CA SER A 250 14.68 -11.08 -31.46
C SER A 250 13.39 -11.64 -30.84
N LEU A 251 13.20 -11.60 -29.53
CA LEU A 251 12.04 -12.24 -28.91
C LEU A 251 10.86 -11.29 -28.70
N ARG A 252 9.72 -11.77 -29.16
CA ARG A 252 8.41 -11.15 -29.05
C ARG A 252 8.05 -11.00 -27.58
N SER A 253 8.16 -9.79 -27.05
CA SER A 253 7.70 -9.45 -25.70
C SER A 253 6.22 -9.76 -25.56
N ALA A 254 5.86 -10.60 -24.60
CA ALA A 254 4.50 -10.64 -24.09
C ALA A 254 4.12 -9.23 -23.64
N ILE A 255 3.00 -8.72 -24.09
CA ILE A 255 2.46 -7.42 -23.70
C ILE A 255 1.45 -7.68 -22.59
N PRO A 256 1.80 -7.56 -21.30
CA PRO A 256 0.79 -7.59 -20.26
C PRO A 256 0.00 -6.30 -20.31
N SER A 257 -1.30 -6.39 -20.54
CA SER A 257 -2.22 -5.28 -20.36
C SER A 257 -2.53 -5.14 -18.87
N ILE A 258 -2.07 -4.07 -18.26
CA ILE A 258 -2.43 -3.77 -16.87
C ILE A 258 -3.73 -2.97 -16.88
N PHE A 259 -4.78 -3.56 -16.32
CA PHE A 259 -6.04 -2.89 -16.10
C PHE A 259 -5.91 -1.97 -14.88
N LEU A 260 -5.90 -0.67 -15.11
CA LEU A 260 -5.95 0.32 -14.05
C LEU A 260 -7.40 0.54 -13.63
N SER A 261 -7.79 0.04 -12.48
CA SER A 261 -9.02 0.44 -11.84
C SER A 261 -8.72 1.46 -10.74
N CYS A 262 -8.59 2.70 -11.14
CA CYS A 262 -8.60 3.80 -10.19
C CYS A 262 -10.04 4.26 -10.06
N THR A 263 -10.63 4.21 -8.87
CA THR A 263 -11.94 4.81 -8.66
C THR A 263 -11.85 6.31 -8.93
N LYS A 264 -12.94 6.95 -9.41
CA LYS A 264 -13.04 8.43 -9.61
C LYS A 264 -12.52 9.23 -8.41
N SER A 265 -12.50 8.60 -7.24
CA SER A 265 -11.92 9.08 -6.01
C SER A 265 -10.41 9.31 -6.09
N ALA A 266 -9.63 8.60 -6.91
CA ALA A 266 -8.17 8.72 -6.85
C ALA A 266 -7.64 10.01 -7.48
N ILE A 267 -8.25 10.51 -8.56
CA ILE A 267 -7.84 11.80 -9.15
C ILE A 267 -8.42 12.97 -8.37
N PHE A 268 -9.67 12.85 -7.90
CA PHE A 268 -10.23 13.80 -6.94
C PHE A 268 -9.47 13.72 -5.60
N SER A 269 -8.91 12.56 -5.26
CA SER A 269 -8.05 12.33 -4.11
C SER A 269 -6.62 12.81 -4.33
N ILE A 270 -6.09 12.82 -5.55
CA ILE A 270 -4.82 13.51 -5.87
C ILE A 270 -5.00 14.99 -5.56
N LYS A 271 -6.05 15.63 -6.10
CA LYS A 271 -6.37 17.03 -5.80
C LYS A 271 -6.69 17.23 -4.31
N ARG A 272 -7.37 16.30 -3.67
CA ARG A 272 -7.73 16.37 -2.25
C ARG A 272 -6.59 15.95 -1.32
N ALA A 273 -5.80 14.94 -1.67
CA ALA A 273 -4.61 14.55 -0.90
C ALA A 273 -3.52 15.62 -0.97
N LEU A 274 -3.35 16.28 -2.11
CA LEU A 274 -2.42 17.41 -2.25
C LEU A 274 -2.95 18.70 -1.59
N LEU A 275 -4.26 18.85 -1.38
CA LEU A 275 -4.87 20.01 -0.70
C LEU A 275 -5.12 19.78 0.80
N THR A 276 -4.99 18.55 1.30
CA THR A 276 -5.11 18.20 2.74
C THR A 276 -3.75 18.03 3.41
N TRP A 277 -2.69 18.35 2.69
CA TRP A 277 -1.32 18.54 3.17
C TRP A 277 -1.03 20.05 3.48
#